data_ecdf6d84d996dab90dbe05c4dc152758
#
_entry.id   ecdf6d84d996dab90dbe05c4dc152758
#
_cell.length_a   1.000
_cell.length_b   1.000
_cell.length_c   1.000
_cell.angle_alpha   90.00
_cell.angle_beta   90.00
_cell.angle_gamma   90.00
#
_symmetry.space_group_name_H-M   'P 1'
#
loop_
_entity.id
_entity.type
_entity.pdbx_description
1 polymer ?
#
loop_
_entity_poly.entity_id
_entity_poly.type
_entity_poly.pdbx_seq_one_letter_code
_entity_poly.pdbx_strand_id
1 'polypeptide(L)'
;MKATGTAMAYTKDKGREREELIRCVACDDYIKSSDGFYCQKCRKGPLCRKHRLSGRRECRSCTIDLKLREMNLLKRQEKNIRSFIRFVQFLFMVFSIFFVAIKFSLAEEVPFLHNHLITESLLYLGIGSVVLYGIFFAVLLNQRSKIDSIEATISGIEVRH
;
A
#
# COMPACT_ATOMS: atom_id res chain seq x y z
N MET A 1 4.85 29.99 -16.98
CA MET A 1 6.09 30.23 -17.74
C MET A 1 6.41 28.98 -18.52
N LYS A 2 6.29 29.02 -19.86
CA LYS A 2 6.56 27.91 -20.74
C LYS A 2 8.05 27.93 -21.11
N ALA A 3 8.85 27.00 -20.60
CA ALA A 3 10.22 26.79 -21.05
C ALA A 3 10.18 25.91 -22.31
N THR A 4 10.25 26.52 -23.45
CA THR A 4 10.49 25.89 -24.75
C THR A 4 11.98 25.53 -24.83
N GLY A 5 12.35 24.33 -24.36
CA GLY A 5 13.68 23.77 -24.55
C GLY A 5 13.86 23.34 -26.00
N THR A 6 14.53 24.15 -26.80
CA THR A 6 14.92 23.82 -28.16
C THR A 6 16.02 22.75 -28.09
N ALA A 7 15.68 21.54 -28.52
CA ALA A 7 16.65 20.46 -28.66
C ALA A 7 17.61 20.78 -29.81
N MET A 8 18.86 21.15 -29.51
CA MET A 8 19.93 21.24 -30.52
C MET A 8 20.32 19.84 -30.96
N ALA A 9 20.05 19.52 -32.20
CA ALA A 9 20.51 18.31 -32.85
C ALA A 9 22.01 18.46 -33.20
N TYR A 10 22.86 17.59 -32.64
CA TYR A 10 24.26 17.50 -33.02
C TYR A 10 24.42 16.42 -34.09
N THR A 11 24.82 16.83 -35.30
CA THR A 11 25.04 15.94 -36.42
C THR A 11 26.54 15.56 -36.51
N LYS A 12 26.87 14.27 -36.30
CA LYS A 12 28.21 13.74 -36.52
C LYS A 12 28.26 13.11 -37.92
N ASP A 13 28.91 13.79 -38.82
CA ASP A 13 29.03 13.41 -40.22
C ASP A 13 30.09 12.31 -40.42
N LYS A 14 29.66 11.10 -40.77
CA LYS A 14 30.46 10.07 -41.47
C LYS A 14 29.51 9.14 -42.20
N GLY A 15 29.28 9.36 -43.50
CA GLY A 15 28.92 8.41 -44.56
C GLY A 15 28.00 7.21 -44.27
N ARG A 16 27.13 7.27 -43.26
CA ARG A 16 26.06 6.29 -42.91
C ARG A 16 24.95 7.04 -42.29
N GLU A 17 23.73 6.75 -42.69
CA GLU A 17 22.44 7.26 -42.20
C GLU A 17 22.58 8.15 -40.94
N ARG A 18 22.23 9.44 -41.08
CA ARG A 18 22.27 10.43 -39.99
C ARG A 18 21.39 9.92 -38.86
N GLU A 19 21.97 9.14 -37.95
CA GLU A 19 21.29 8.77 -36.71
C GLU A 19 21.14 10.05 -35.88
N GLU A 20 19.92 10.58 -35.81
CA GLU A 20 19.62 11.71 -34.95
C GLU A 20 19.84 11.31 -33.50
N LEU A 21 20.83 11.93 -32.87
CA LEU A 21 21.08 11.79 -31.45
C LEU A 21 20.20 12.79 -30.68
N ILE A 22 19.41 12.29 -29.77
CA ILE A 22 18.58 13.09 -28.87
C ILE A 22 19.10 12.98 -27.45
N ARG A 23 18.87 14.01 -26.63
CA ARG A 23 19.34 14.05 -25.24
C ARG A 23 18.28 13.50 -24.30
N CYS A 24 18.67 12.58 -23.42
CA CYS A 24 17.76 12.06 -22.37
C CYS A 24 17.47 13.16 -21.34
N VAL A 25 16.20 13.43 -21.08
CA VAL A 25 15.77 14.48 -20.13
C VAL A 25 16.10 14.14 -18.67
N ALA A 26 16.44 12.88 -18.36
CA ALA A 26 16.67 12.44 -16.97
C ALA A 26 18.16 12.30 -16.59
N CYS A 27 19.06 11.97 -17.54
CA CYS A 27 20.48 11.81 -17.27
C CYS A 27 21.39 12.58 -18.20
N ASP A 28 20.81 13.35 -19.12
CA ASP A 28 21.51 14.14 -20.14
C ASP A 28 22.36 13.32 -21.13
N ASP A 29 22.34 11.98 -21.07
CA ASP A 29 23.02 11.11 -22.01
C ASP A 29 22.45 11.25 -23.43
N TYR A 30 23.33 11.21 -24.45
CA TYR A 30 22.91 11.17 -25.84
C TYR A 30 22.47 9.75 -26.20
N ILE A 31 21.28 9.64 -26.77
CA ILE A 31 20.67 8.38 -27.21
C ILE A 31 20.23 8.48 -28.67
N LYS A 32 20.18 7.35 -29.36
CA LYS A 32 19.59 7.30 -30.70
C LYS A 32 18.12 7.64 -30.62
N SER A 33 17.59 8.36 -31.60
CA SER A 33 16.16 8.73 -31.67
C SER A 33 15.26 7.49 -31.61
N SER A 34 15.72 6.38 -32.20
CA SER A 34 15.02 5.08 -32.14
C SER A 34 14.93 4.46 -30.75
N ASP A 35 15.88 4.75 -29.87
CA ASP A 35 15.97 4.20 -28.50
C ASP A 35 15.31 5.08 -27.45
N GLY A 36 14.93 6.30 -27.83
CA GLY A 36 14.21 7.23 -26.99
C GLY A 36 12.76 6.83 -26.79
N PHE A 37 12.23 6.96 -25.56
CA PHE A 37 10.82 6.77 -25.30
C PHE A 37 10.23 7.92 -24.50
N TYR A 38 8.92 8.12 -24.65
CA TYR A 38 8.15 9.09 -23.87
C TYR A 38 7.31 8.35 -22.85
N CYS A 39 7.36 8.83 -21.60
CA CYS A 39 6.52 8.25 -20.55
C CYS A 39 5.04 8.54 -20.82
N GLN A 40 4.22 7.50 -20.88
CA GLN A 40 2.77 7.67 -21.13
C GLN A 40 2.05 8.40 -19.98
N LYS A 41 2.55 8.32 -18.75
CA LYS A 41 1.93 8.97 -17.57
C LYS A 41 2.28 10.43 -17.44
N CYS A 42 3.57 10.77 -17.38
CA CYS A 42 4.01 12.15 -17.16
C CYS A 42 4.32 12.91 -18.46
N ARG A 43 4.28 12.22 -19.60
CA ARG A 43 4.64 12.73 -20.94
C ARG A 43 6.05 13.31 -21.04
N LYS A 44 6.90 13.07 -20.03
CA LYS A 44 8.31 13.46 -20.07
C LYS A 44 9.07 12.55 -21.02
N GLY A 45 9.99 13.13 -21.77
CA GLY A 45 10.86 12.43 -22.70
C GLY A 45 11.53 13.42 -23.66
N PRO A 46 12.48 12.95 -24.43
CA PRO A 46 12.92 11.54 -24.60
C PRO A 46 13.69 11.00 -23.39
N LEU A 47 13.48 9.74 -23.04
CA LEU A 47 14.11 9.03 -21.95
C LEU A 47 14.90 7.83 -22.50
N CYS A 48 16.08 7.56 -21.93
CA CYS A 48 16.89 6.41 -22.31
C CYS A 48 16.38 5.10 -21.67
N ARG A 49 16.88 3.97 -22.17
CA ARG A 49 16.53 2.62 -21.65
C ARG A 49 16.74 2.44 -20.15
N LYS A 50 17.75 3.11 -19.56
CA LYS A 50 18.03 3.07 -18.11
C LYS A 50 16.86 3.59 -17.27
N HIS A 51 16.09 4.56 -17.80
CA HIS A 51 14.95 5.17 -17.13
C HIS A 51 13.61 4.53 -17.48
N ARG A 52 13.64 3.46 -18.29
CA ARG A 52 12.47 2.66 -18.64
C ARG A 52 12.35 1.46 -17.71
N LEU A 53 11.19 1.23 -17.16
CA LEU A 53 10.90 -0.02 -16.46
C LEU A 53 10.72 -1.14 -17.50
N SER A 54 11.36 -2.31 -17.29
CA SER A 54 11.27 -3.44 -18.21
C SER A 54 9.81 -3.80 -18.51
N GLY A 55 9.46 -3.81 -19.79
CA GLY A 55 8.12 -4.19 -20.27
C GLY A 55 7.03 -3.11 -20.22
N ARG A 56 7.28 -1.92 -19.67
CA ARG A 56 6.28 -0.85 -19.57
C ARG A 56 6.74 0.44 -20.27
N ARG A 57 5.79 1.21 -20.84
CA ARG A 57 6.06 2.55 -21.38
C ARG A 57 5.93 3.64 -20.30
N GLU A 58 6.35 3.35 -19.09
CA GLU A 58 6.32 4.25 -17.95
C GLU A 58 7.75 4.53 -17.46
N CYS A 59 8.01 5.75 -17.02
CA CYS A 59 9.29 6.08 -16.43
C CYS A 59 9.34 5.57 -14.97
N ARG A 60 10.55 5.31 -14.50
CA ARG A 60 10.83 4.78 -13.18
C ARG A 60 10.22 5.63 -12.05
N SER A 61 10.35 6.97 -12.12
CA SER A 61 9.78 7.88 -11.13
C SER A 61 8.27 7.78 -11.03
N CYS A 62 7.55 7.70 -12.17
CA CYS A 62 6.11 7.52 -12.15
C CYS A 62 5.66 6.20 -11.54
N THR A 63 6.45 5.14 -11.73
CA THR A 63 6.14 3.83 -11.13
C THR A 63 6.38 3.84 -9.62
N ILE A 64 7.48 4.46 -9.17
CA ILE A 64 7.77 4.64 -7.75
C ILE A 64 6.68 5.47 -7.08
N ASP A 65 6.30 6.62 -7.66
CA ASP A 65 5.23 7.47 -7.13
C ASP A 65 3.89 6.72 -6.99
N LEU A 66 3.56 5.90 -7.99
CA LEU A 66 2.35 5.08 -7.93
C LEU A 66 2.41 4.09 -6.77
N LYS A 67 3.53 3.38 -6.63
CA LYS A 67 3.74 2.40 -5.56
C LYS A 67 3.75 3.03 -4.17
N LEU A 68 4.34 4.22 -4.03
CA LEU A 68 4.30 4.98 -2.79
C LEU A 68 2.88 5.40 -2.41
N ARG A 69 2.07 5.83 -3.37
CA ARG A 69 0.65 6.15 -3.12
C ARG A 69 -0.13 4.91 -2.68
N GLU A 70 0.05 3.78 -3.35
CA GLU A 70 -0.56 2.50 -2.99
C GLU A 70 -0.18 2.09 -1.56
N MET A 71 1.11 2.17 -1.21
CA MET A 71 1.61 1.87 0.13
C MET A 71 1.00 2.81 1.20
N ASN A 72 0.91 4.12 0.91
CA ASN A 72 0.33 5.09 1.84
C ASN A 72 -1.17 4.82 2.08
N LEU A 73 -1.91 4.40 1.05
CA LEU A 73 -3.31 4.00 1.20
C LEU A 73 -3.44 2.76 2.10
N LEU A 74 -2.60 1.75 1.89
CA LEU A 74 -2.58 0.53 2.71
C LEU A 74 -2.22 0.83 4.17
N LYS A 75 -1.21 1.68 4.43
CA LYS A 75 -0.84 2.12 5.78
C LYS A 75 -1.99 2.88 6.47
N ARG A 76 -2.73 3.70 5.72
CA ARG A 76 -3.90 4.40 6.26
C ARG A 76 -5.02 3.42 6.61
N GLN A 77 -5.28 2.44 5.75
CA GLN A 77 -6.27 1.37 6.04
C GLN A 77 -5.86 0.55 7.26
N GLU A 78 -4.60 0.16 7.38
CA GLU A 78 -4.07 -0.55 8.55
C GLU A 78 -4.31 0.23 9.85
N LYS A 79 -4.03 1.54 9.84
CA LYS A 79 -4.29 2.41 10.99
C LYS A 79 -5.77 2.43 11.39
N ASN A 80 -6.67 2.51 10.41
CA ASN A 80 -8.11 2.52 10.65
C ASN A 80 -8.58 1.18 11.24
N ILE A 81 -8.09 0.05 10.71
CA ILE A 81 -8.41 -1.28 11.22
C ILE A 81 -7.92 -1.44 12.67
N ARG A 82 -6.69 -1.02 12.98
CA ARG A 82 -6.16 -1.06 14.35
C ARG A 82 -6.99 -0.20 15.31
N SER A 83 -7.47 0.97 14.86
CA SER A 83 -8.35 1.82 15.65
C SER A 83 -9.70 1.16 15.90
N PHE A 84 -10.26 0.53 14.88
CA PHE A 84 -11.52 -0.20 14.99
C PHE A 84 -11.40 -1.40 15.94
N ILE A 85 -10.32 -2.17 15.86
CA ILE A 85 -10.07 -3.29 16.79
C ILE A 85 -10.04 -2.79 18.24
N ARG A 86 -9.31 -1.70 18.52
CA ARG A 86 -9.27 -1.10 19.87
C ARG A 86 -10.65 -0.66 20.35
N PHE A 87 -11.46 -0.08 19.47
CA PHE A 87 -12.81 0.30 19.79
C PHE A 87 -13.69 -0.90 20.13
N VAL A 88 -13.63 -1.97 19.35
CA VAL A 88 -14.34 -3.23 19.62
C VAL A 88 -13.89 -3.86 20.93
N GLN A 89 -12.58 -3.88 21.23
CA GLN A 89 -12.05 -4.37 22.49
C GLN A 89 -12.56 -3.55 23.67
N PHE A 90 -12.61 -2.23 23.54
CA PHE A 90 -13.16 -1.35 24.58
C PHE A 90 -14.65 -1.63 24.83
N LEU A 91 -15.45 -1.73 23.77
CA LEU A 91 -16.86 -2.10 23.88
C LEU A 91 -17.04 -3.46 24.60
N PHE A 92 -16.24 -4.45 24.20
CA PHE A 92 -16.28 -5.78 24.81
C PHE A 92 -15.95 -5.73 26.30
N MET A 93 -14.96 -4.95 26.69
CA MET A 93 -14.62 -4.75 28.10
C MET A 93 -15.79 -4.11 28.88
N VAL A 94 -16.40 -3.05 28.32
CA VAL A 94 -17.56 -2.39 28.96
C VAL A 94 -18.74 -3.37 29.10
N PHE A 95 -19.05 -4.13 28.06
CA PHE A 95 -20.10 -5.14 28.12
C PHE A 95 -19.81 -6.23 29.16
N SER A 96 -18.57 -6.69 29.25
CA SER A 96 -18.16 -7.70 30.24
C SER A 96 -18.34 -7.18 31.66
N ILE A 97 -17.94 -5.96 31.96
CA ILE A 97 -18.10 -5.33 33.28
C ILE A 97 -19.61 -5.19 33.61
N PHE A 98 -20.40 -4.68 32.66
CA PHE A 98 -21.85 -4.51 32.83
C PHE A 98 -22.54 -5.85 33.08
N PHE A 99 -22.15 -6.89 32.35
CA PHE A 99 -22.66 -8.23 32.50
C PHE A 99 -22.35 -8.84 33.86
N VAL A 100 -21.10 -8.67 34.33
CA VAL A 100 -20.70 -9.11 35.68
C VAL A 100 -21.49 -8.36 36.75
N ALA A 101 -21.68 -7.05 36.61
CA ALA A 101 -22.47 -6.25 37.55
C ALA A 101 -23.93 -6.73 37.63
N ILE A 102 -24.57 -6.99 36.49
CA ILE A 102 -25.93 -7.56 36.44
C ILE A 102 -25.96 -8.93 37.14
N LYS A 103 -24.93 -9.78 36.90
CA LYS A 103 -24.86 -11.09 37.52
C LYS A 103 -24.85 -10.99 39.04
N PHE A 104 -24.08 -10.08 39.60
CA PHE A 104 -24.01 -9.89 41.07
C PHE A 104 -25.31 -9.33 41.64
N SER A 105 -25.96 -8.40 40.96
CA SER A 105 -27.22 -7.79 41.39
C SER A 105 -28.40 -8.74 41.34
N LEU A 106 -28.47 -9.65 40.37
CA LEU A 106 -29.61 -10.59 40.21
C LEU A 106 -29.42 -11.92 40.91
N ALA A 107 -28.19 -12.26 41.32
CA ALA A 107 -27.85 -13.53 42.00
C ALA A 107 -28.59 -13.67 43.35
N GLU A 108 -28.96 -12.55 43.97
CA GLU A 108 -29.70 -12.53 45.24
C GLU A 108 -31.18 -12.89 45.09
N GLU A 109 -31.80 -12.65 43.90
CA GLU A 109 -33.25 -12.80 43.74
C GLU A 109 -33.71 -14.12 43.09
N VAL A 110 -32.94 -14.73 42.13
CA VAL A 110 -33.34 -15.95 41.41
C VAL A 110 -32.15 -16.87 41.08
N PRO A 111 -31.72 -17.71 41.98
CA PRO A 111 -30.43 -18.44 41.84
C PRO A 111 -30.44 -19.56 40.80
N PHE A 112 -31.58 -20.21 40.51
CA PHE A 112 -31.59 -21.41 39.65
C PHE A 112 -31.60 -21.13 38.13
N LEU A 113 -32.49 -20.24 37.70
CA LEU A 113 -32.66 -19.90 36.26
C LEU A 113 -31.48 -19.08 35.72
N HIS A 114 -30.87 -18.35 36.62
CA HIS A 114 -29.82 -17.40 36.36
C HIS A 114 -28.49 -18.05 35.95
N ASN A 115 -28.11 -19.16 36.58
CA ASN A 115 -26.79 -19.77 36.36
C ASN A 115 -26.63 -20.41 34.97
N HIS A 116 -27.68 -21.01 34.41
CA HIS A 116 -27.58 -21.72 33.11
C HIS A 116 -27.55 -20.75 31.94
N LEU A 117 -28.49 -19.84 31.86
CA LEU A 117 -28.61 -18.86 30.75
C LEU A 117 -27.40 -17.92 30.67
N ILE A 118 -26.88 -17.50 31.82
CA ILE A 118 -25.74 -16.58 31.85
C ILE A 118 -24.44 -17.27 31.47
N THR A 119 -24.24 -18.51 31.95
CA THR A 119 -23.02 -19.26 31.62
C THR A 119 -22.95 -19.54 30.13
N GLU A 120 -24.05 -19.94 29.50
CA GLU A 120 -24.12 -20.13 28.05
C GLU A 120 -23.89 -18.84 27.27
N SER A 121 -24.52 -17.74 27.66
CA SER A 121 -24.35 -16.43 27.04
C SER A 121 -22.90 -15.92 27.09
N LEU A 122 -22.23 -16.13 28.23
CA LEU A 122 -20.79 -15.79 28.38
C LEU A 122 -19.90 -16.65 27.48
N LEU A 123 -20.22 -17.93 27.36
CA LEU A 123 -19.46 -18.84 26.51
C LEU A 123 -19.58 -18.46 25.04
N TYR A 124 -20.79 -18.15 24.55
CA TYR A 124 -20.99 -17.69 23.18
C TYR A 124 -20.34 -16.33 22.90
N LEU A 125 -20.40 -15.39 23.84
CA LEU A 125 -19.72 -14.10 23.74
C LEU A 125 -18.17 -14.29 23.72
N GLY A 126 -17.65 -15.18 24.56
CA GLY A 126 -16.22 -15.51 24.58
C GLY A 126 -15.75 -16.11 23.25
N ILE A 127 -16.43 -17.13 22.76
CA ILE A 127 -16.12 -17.76 21.46
C ILE A 127 -16.23 -16.75 20.33
N GLY A 128 -17.31 -15.98 20.27
CA GLY A 128 -17.52 -14.96 19.25
C GLY A 128 -16.41 -13.91 19.21
N SER A 129 -15.93 -13.47 20.38
CA SER A 129 -14.83 -12.51 20.46
C SER A 129 -13.51 -13.08 19.95
N VAL A 130 -13.19 -14.34 20.27
CA VAL A 130 -11.97 -15.01 19.79
C VAL A 130 -12.01 -15.18 18.27
N VAL A 131 -13.13 -15.59 17.71
CA VAL A 131 -13.29 -15.73 16.25
C VAL A 131 -13.14 -14.38 15.56
N LEU A 132 -13.80 -13.34 16.07
CA LEU A 132 -13.71 -11.98 15.52
C LEU A 132 -12.27 -11.46 15.57
N TYR A 133 -11.59 -11.66 16.69
CA TYR A 133 -10.19 -11.27 16.83
C TYR A 133 -9.29 -12.03 15.84
N GLY A 134 -9.50 -13.34 15.66
CA GLY A 134 -8.77 -14.15 14.69
C GLY A 134 -8.93 -13.65 13.25
N ILE A 135 -10.16 -13.31 12.85
CA ILE A 135 -10.44 -12.74 11.52
C ILE A 135 -9.70 -11.41 11.33
N PHE A 136 -9.80 -10.48 12.28
CA PHE A 136 -9.13 -9.19 12.18
C PHE A 136 -7.61 -9.34 12.17
N PHE A 137 -7.06 -10.25 12.95
CA PHE A 137 -5.62 -10.54 12.96
C PHE A 137 -5.15 -11.08 11.61
N ALA A 138 -5.89 -12.00 11.00
CA ALA A 138 -5.59 -12.52 9.66
C ALA A 138 -5.62 -11.41 8.58
N VAL A 139 -6.60 -10.50 8.65
CA VAL A 139 -6.67 -9.34 7.75
C VAL A 139 -5.46 -8.42 7.91
N LEU A 140 -5.04 -8.15 9.15
CA LEU A 140 -3.85 -7.32 9.43
C LEU A 140 -2.57 -7.97 8.90
N LEU A 141 -2.39 -9.28 9.08
CA LEU A 141 -1.24 -10.01 8.56
C LEU A 141 -1.19 -9.96 7.02
N ASN A 142 -2.34 -10.14 6.36
CA ASN A 142 -2.42 -10.06 4.91
C ASN A 142 -2.07 -8.66 4.39
N GLN A 143 -2.53 -7.60 5.07
CA GLN A 143 -2.18 -6.22 4.69
C GLN A 143 -0.70 -5.93 4.89
N ARG A 144 -0.11 -6.41 5.99
CA ARG A 144 1.31 -6.23 6.27
C ARG A 144 2.18 -6.92 5.22
N SER A 145 1.84 -8.16 4.85
CA SER A 145 2.52 -8.88 3.76
C SER A 145 2.48 -8.12 2.43
N LYS A 146 1.35 -7.46 2.10
CA LYS A 146 1.25 -6.62 0.89
C LYS A 146 2.15 -5.38 0.97
N ILE A 147 2.22 -4.73 2.13
CA ILE A 147 3.09 -3.57 2.35
C ILE A 147 4.55 -3.98 2.15
N ASP A 148 4.99 -5.07 2.79
CA ASP A 148 6.35 -5.60 2.70
C ASP A 148 6.72 -5.95 1.24
N SER A 149 5.79 -6.55 0.49
CA SER A 149 5.96 -6.86 -0.93
C SER A 149 6.15 -5.60 -1.81
N ILE A 150 5.40 -4.53 -1.52
CA ILE A 150 5.54 -3.25 -2.24
C ILE A 150 6.88 -2.59 -1.88
N GLU A 151 7.27 -2.62 -0.63
CA GLU A 151 8.54 -2.06 -0.14
C GLU A 151 9.73 -2.78 -0.76
N ALA A 152 9.71 -4.12 -0.83
CA ALA A 152 10.69 -4.93 -1.55
C ALA A 152 10.74 -4.60 -3.06
N THR A 153 9.59 -4.31 -3.67
CA THR A 153 9.53 -3.92 -5.08
C THR A 153 10.18 -2.55 -5.30
N ILE A 154 9.94 -1.58 -4.42
CA ILE A 154 10.53 -0.23 -4.50
C ILE A 154 12.04 -0.32 -4.32
N SER A 155 12.53 -1.02 -3.29
CA SER A 155 13.96 -1.21 -3.05
C SER A 155 14.67 -1.92 -4.22
N GLY A 156 14.04 -2.94 -4.80
CA GLY A 156 14.56 -3.62 -5.99
C GLY A 156 14.61 -2.72 -7.24
N ILE A 157 13.77 -1.69 -7.31
CA ILE A 157 13.85 -0.68 -8.36
C ILE A 157 14.99 0.32 -8.09
N GLU A 158 15.27 0.68 -6.84
CA GLU A 158 16.32 1.63 -6.46
C GLU A 158 17.75 1.04 -6.63
N VAL A 159 17.94 -0.22 -6.27
CA VAL A 159 19.27 -0.89 -6.29
C VAL A 159 19.81 -1.16 -7.70
N ARG A 160 19.00 -1.13 -8.75
CA ARG A 160 19.44 -1.36 -10.14
C ARG A 160 20.04 -0.10 -10.81
N HIS A 161 20.78 0.69 -10.05
CA HIS A 161 21.57 1.83 -10.57
C HIS A 161 23.05 1.45 -10.74
#